data_eafb6d9043f876d4fe780e87bcaaeded
#
_entry.id   eafb6d9043f876d4fe780e87bcaaeded
#
_cell.length_a   1.000
_cell.length_b   1.000
_cell.length_c   1.000
_cell.angle_alpha   90.00
_cell.angle_beta   90.00
_cell.angle_gamma   90.00
#
_symmetry.space_group_name_H-M   'P 1'
#
loop_
_entity.id
_entity.type
_entity.pdbx_description
1 polymer ?
#
loop_
_entity_poly.entity_id
_entity_poly.type
_entity_poly.pdbx_seq_one_letter_code
_entity_poly.pdbx_strand_id
1 'polypeptide(L)'
;LTLSNGEKIAQLSDCLTLIKESESPTKLIIEIKTHSTAERNMAAAKAAVEAVAESRMQNKVEYIAFDLDICKKIVSLDASAKVSYLAGGIAPETLHTYGISGLDYHIQEFRDNPQWIKQAKDRGMSVNVWTVNSIGDIAEMTNEGVQFVTTDKPLDALKVKQYYENNQ
;
A
#
# COMPACT_ATOMS: atom_id res chain seq x y z
N LEU A 1 -2.05 12.89 -22.51
CA LEU A 1 -2.43 11.72 -23.30
C LEU A 1 -3.95 11.64 -23.36
N THR A 2 -4.50 11.44 -24.55
CA THR A 2 -5.93 11.21 -24.74
C THR A 2 -6.14 9.74 -25.09
N LEU A 3 -7.09 9.11 -24.44
CA LEU A 3 -7.47 7.72 -24.65
C LEU A 3 -8.31 7.58 -25.94
N SER A 4 -8.48 6.35 -26.45
CA SER A 4 -9.23 6.08 -27.67
C SER A 4 -10.71 6.48 -27.59
N ASN A 5 -11.27 6.56 -26.39
CA ASN A 5 -12.63 7.03 -26.12
C ASN A 5 -12.76 8.56 -25.96
N GLY A 6 -11.66 9.32 -26.16
CA GLY A 6 -11.62 10.78 -26.04
C GLY A 6 -11.33 11.31 -24.64
N GLU A 7 -11.28 10.45 -23.62
CA GLU A 7 -10.96 10.85 -22.25
C GLU A 7 -9.45 11.10 -22.07
N LYS A 8 -9.10 11.85 -21.04
CA LYS A 8 -7.70 12.06 -20.61
C LYS A 8 -7.37 11.13 -19.45
N ILE A 9 -6.09 10.72 -19.37
CA ILE A 9 -5.58 10.05 -18.18
C ILE A 9 -5.69 11.05 -17.02
N ALA A 10 -6.32 10.62 -15.93
CA ALA A 10 -6.46 11.42 -14.71
C ALA A 10 -5.08 11.77 -14.14
N GLN A 11 -4.95 12.96 -13.60
CA GLN A 11 -3.77 13.38 -12.84
C GLN A 11 -3.91 12.93 -11.38
N LEU A 12 -2.80 12.82 -10.66
CA LEU A 12 -2.83 12.50 -9.24
C LEU A 12 -3.64 13.53 -8.44
N SER A 13 -3.56 14.81 -8.81
CA SER A 13 -4.37 15.89 -8.24
C SER A 13 -5.87 15.65 -8.34
N ASP A 14 -6.34 15.06 -9.44
CA ASP A 14 -7.77 14.75 -9.63
C ASP A 14 -8.23 13.67 -8.65
N CYS A 15 -7.40 12.61 -8.47
CA CYS A 15 -7.66 11.55 -7.50
C CYS A 15 -7.66 12.08 -6.06
N LEU A 16 -6.68 12.93 -5.72
CA LEU A 16 -6.59 13.55 -4.39
C LEU A 16 -7.81 14.42 -4.09
N THR A 17 -8.26 15.22 -5.07
CA THR A 17 -9.48 16.03 -4.95
C THR A 17 -10.71 15.17 -4.72
N LEU A 18 -10.88 14.11 -5.53
CA LEU A 18 -12.02 13.19 -5.42
C LEU A 18 -12.10 12.55 -4.02
N ILE A 19 -10.99 12.03 -3.50
CA ILE A 19 -10.96 11.41 -2.15
C ILE A 19 -11.20 12.45 -1.06
N LYS A 20 -10.69 13.66 -1.23
CA LYS A 20 -10.90 14.76 -0.28
C LYS A 20 -12.38 15.16 -0.20
N GLU A 21 -13.03 15.30 -1.34
CA GLU A 21 -14.44 15.71 -1.44
C GLU A 21 -15.43 14.61 -1.05
N SER A 22 -15.03 13.34 -1.15
CA SER A 22 -15.89 12.20 -0.85
C SER A 22 -16.30 12.08 0.62
N GLU A 23 -15.59 12.74 1.55
CA GLU A 23 -15.73 12.58 3.01
C GLU A 23 -15.64 11.10 3.48
N SER A 24 -15.34 10.17 2.59
CA SER A 24 -15.22 8.74 2.86
C SER A 24 -14.04 8.45 3.79
N PRO A 25 -14.11 7.41 4.64
CA PRO A 25 -12.96 6.91 5.40
C PRO A 25 -11.91 6.23 4.50
N THR A 26 -12.20 6.02 3.22
CA THR A 26 -11.33 5.37 2.24
C THR A 26 -10.01 6.13 2.11
N LYS A 27 -8.90 5.40 2.09
CA LYS A 27 -7.57 5.93 1.81
C LYS A 27 -7.21 5.76 0.35
N LEU A 28 -6.35 6.63 -0.15
CA LEU A 28 -5.74 6.50 -1.47
C LEU A 28 -4.38 5.81 -1.31
N ILE A 29 -4.20 4.69 -1.99
CA ILE A 29 -2.92 4.00 -2.06
C ILE A 29 -2.23 4.41 -3.36
N ILE A 30 -1.07 5.06 -3.25
CA ILE A 30 -0.29 5.53 -4.39
C ILE A 30 0.86 4.56 -4.64
N GLU A 31 0.79 3.81 -5.73
CA GLU A 31 1.92 3.00 -6.17
C GLU A 31 2.84 3.81 -7.08
N ILE A 32 4.11 3.92 -6.70
CA ILE A 32 5.13 4.52 -7.54
C ILE A 32 5.85 3.41 -8.31
N LYS A 33 5.55 3.32 -9.59
CA LYS A 33 6.16 2.34 -10.50
C LYS A 33 7.63 2.65 -10.75
N THR A 34 8.44 1.61 -10.86
CA THR A 34 9.84 1.73 -11.25
C THR A 34 9.97 2.22 -12.68
N HIS A 35 10.74 3.25 -12.91
CA HIS A 35 11.07 3.81 -14.21
C HIS A 35 12.41 3.27 -14.72
N SER A 36 12.78 3.70 -15.94
CA SER A 36 14.00 3.26 -16.62
C SER A 36 15.31 3.77 -15.99
N THR A 37 15.25 4.81 -15.17
CA THR A 37 16.43 5.37 -14.49
C THR A 37 16.14 5.72 -13.04
N ALA A 38 17.17 5.67 -12.20
CA ALA A 38 17.09 6.02 -10.79
C ALA A 38 16.64 7.50 -10.59
N GLU A 39 17.11 8.41 -11.45
CA GLU A 39 16.73 9.83 -11.37
C GLU A 39 15.23 10.01 -11.59
N ARG A 40 14.63 9.25 -12.51
CA ARG A 40 13.18 9.30 -12.74
C ARG A 40 12.40 8.68 -11.58
N ASN A 41 12.92 7.61 -10.95
CA ASN A 41 12.34 7.04 -9.74
C ASN A 41 12.27 8.08 -8.62
N MET A 42 13.40 8.76 -8.38
CA MET A 42 13.49 9.79 -7.33
C MET A 42 12.61 11.00 -7.65
N ALA A 43 12.52 11.40 -8.91
CA ALA A 43 11.65 12.50 -9.36
C ALA A 43 10.17 12.15 -9.19
N ALA A 44 9.75 10.93 -9.53
CA ALA A 44 8.38 10.46 -9.36
C ALA A 44 7.98 10.40 -7.88
N ALA A 45 8.87 9.85 -7.03
CA ALA A 45 8.66 9.82 -5.58
C ALA A 45 8.48 11.24 -5.00
N LYS A 46 9.36 12.17 -5.40
CA LYS A 46 9.29 13.57 -4.96
C LYS A 46 7.98 14.23 -5.42
N ALA A 47 7.63 14.11 -6.69
CA ALA A 47 6.40 14.71 -7.24
C ALA A 47 5.14 14.20 -6.55
N ALA A 48 5.08 12.89 -6.22
CA ALA A 48 3.95 12.30 -5.51
C ALA A 48 3.83 12.85 -4.08
N VAL A 49 4.94 12.92 -3.34
CA VAL A 49 4.94 13.46 -1.97
C VAL A 49 4.56 14.94 -1.96
N GLU A 50 5.09 15.74 -2.89
CA GLU A 50 4.76 17.15 -3.02
C GLU A 50 3.28 17.38 -3.34
N ALA A 51 2.71 16.62 -4.29
CA ALA A 51 1.28 16.72 -4.63
C ALA A 51 0.36 16.39 -3.45
N VAL A 52 0.72 15.37 -2.66
CA VAL A 52 -0.03 15.00 -1.44
C VAL A 52 0.07 16.09 -0.39
N ALA A 53 1.27 16.68 -0.19
CA ALA A 53 1.48 17.76 0.76
C ALA A 53 0.70 19.03 0.37
N GLU A 54 0.76 19.45 -0.90
CA GLU A 54 0.00 20.58 -1.44
C GLU A 54 -1.52 20.41 -1.26
N SER A 55 -2.01 19.20 -1.45
CA SER A 55 -3.44 18.86 -1.26
C SER A 55 -3.83 18.71 0.21
N ARG A 56 -2.87 18.68 1.14
CA ARG A 56 -3.06 18.42 2.57
C ARG A 56 -3.76 17.09 2.84
N MET A 57 -3.34 16.05 2.12
CA MET A 57 -3.97 14.71 2.14
C MET A 57 -3.10 13.63 2.82
N GLN A 58 -2.05 14.01 3.56
CA GLN A 58 -1.09 13.07 4.17
C GLN A 58 -1.77 12.01 5.03
N ASN A 59 -2.84 12.36 5.74
CA ASN A 59 -3.60 11.44 6.60
C ASN A 59 -4.50 10.45 5.83
N LYS A 60 -4.72 10.69 4.54
CA LYS A 60 -5.60 9.90 3.66
C LYS A 60 -4.83 9.11 2.60
N VAL A 61 -3.50 9.21 2.60
CA VAL A 61 -2.64 8.61 1.58
C VAL A 61 -1.66 7.64 2.23
N GLU A 62 -1.44 6.53 1.56
CA GLU A 62 -0.33 5.61 1.82
C GLU A 62 0.42 5.35 0.50
N TYR A 63 1.71 5.06 0.58
CA TYR A 63 2.57 4.84 -0.58
C TYR A 63 3.03 3.40 -0.63
N ILE A 64 3.12 2.85 -1.84
CA ILE A 64 3.67 1.52 -2.07
C ILE A 64 4.64 1.56 -3.26
N ALA A 65 5.69 0.75 -3.23
CA ALA A 65 6.62 0.60 -4.35
C ALA A 65 7.36 -0.74 -4.31
N PHE A 66 7.69 -1.27 -5.49
CA PHE A 66 8.56 -2.43 -5.65
C PHE A 66 10.05 -2.09 -5.51
N ASP A 67 10.41 -0.83 -5.67
CA ASP A 67 11.79 -0.36 -5.56
C ASP A 67 12.04 0.16 -4.13
N LEU A 68 13.01 -0.44 -3.45
CA LEU A 68 13.34 -0.08 -2.07
C LEU A 68 13.87 1.36 -1.95
N ASP A 69 14.59 1.84 -2.96
CA ASP A 69 15.14 3.20 -2.92
C ASP A 69 14.03 4.25 -3.12
N ILE A 70 12.96 3.93 -3.87
CA ILE A 70 11.75 4.74 -3.92
C ILE A 70 11.12 4.82 -2.52
N CYS A 71 10.95 3.71 -1.82
CA CYS A 71 10.40 3.69 -0.45
C CYS A 71 11.25 4.56 0.50
N LYS A 72 12.57 4.37 0.50
CA LYS A 72 13.50 5.16 1.31
C LYS A 72 13.44 6.65 0.94
N LYS A 73 13.30 6.98 -0.36
CA LYS A 73 13.17 8.35 -0.81
C LYS A 73 11.93 9.02 -0.25
N ILE A 74 10.78 8.34 -0.28
CA ILE A 74 9.53 8.87 0.29
C ILE A 74 9.71 9.15 1.79
N VAL A 75 10.23 8.19 2.55
CA VAL A 75 10.52 8.35 3.98
C VAL A 75 11.47 9.53 4.25
N SER A 76 12.48 9.73 3.39
CA SER A 76 13.41 10.87 3.52
C SER A 76 12.78 12.23 3.26
N LEU A 77 11.70 12.28 2.46
CA LEU A 77 10.97 13.51 2.13
C LEU A 77 9.88 13.83 3.17
N ASP A 78 9.25 12.79 3.70
CA ASP A 78 8.24 12.89 4.75
C ASP A 78 8.37 11.69 5.70
N ALA A 79 9.00 11.90 6.85
CA ALA A 79 9.20 10.85 7.86
C ALA A 79 7.88 10.35 8.49
N SER A 80 6.77 11.06 8.30
CA SER A 80 5.43 10.64 8.77
C SER A 80 4.66 9.83 7.73
N ALA A 81 5.14 9.78 6.48
CA ALA A 81 4.50 9.06 5.40
C ALA A 81 4.34 7.57 5.71
N LYS A 82 3.17 7.02 5.41
CA LYS A 82 2.95 5.57 5.47
C LYS A 82 3.43 4.94 4.19
N VAL A 83 4.49 4.15 4.28
CA VAL A 83 5.16 3.53 3.12
C VAL A 83 5.25 2.04 3.33
N SER A 84 4.78 1.25 2.36
CA SER A 84 4.93 -0.21 2.36
C SER A 84 5.76 -0.69 1.18
N TYR A 85 6.64 -1.65 1.42
CA TYR A 85 7.47 -2.27 0.38
C TYR A 85 6.74 -3.45 -0.25
N LEU A 86 6.79 -3.55 -1.60
CA LEU A 86 5.98 -4.51 -2.38
C LEU A 86 6.73 -5.79 -2.80
N ALA A 87 8.05 -5.72 -3.00
CA ALA A 87 8.75 -6.78 -3.75
C ALA A 87 8.99 -8.08 -2.97
N GLY A 88 8.73 -8.12 -1.65
CA GLY A 88 9.05 -9.30 -0.85
C GLY A 88 10.53 -9.45 -0.52
N GLY A 89 10.89 -10.60 0.06
CA GLY A 89 12.29 -11.00 0.29
C GLY A 89 13.04 -10.23 1.39
N ILE A 90 12.45 -9.23 2.04
CA ILE A 90 13.09 -8.45 3.10
C ILE A 90 12.28 -8.59 4.40
N ALA A 91 12.95 -9.01 5.47
CA ALA A 91 12.32 -9.18 6.78
C ALA A 91 11.81 -7.84 7.36
N PRO A 92 10.70 -7.86 8.14
CA PRO A 92 10.11 -6.65 8.75
C PRO A 92 11.10 -5.81 9.55
N GLU A 93 11.99 -6.46 10.29
CA GLU A 93 13.02 -5.78 11.07
C GLU A 93 13.93 -4.89 10.21
N THR A 94 14.37 -5.40 9.07
CA THR A 94 15.23 -4.66 8.14
C THR A 94 14.48 -3.45 7.54
N LEU A 95 13.24 -3.63 7.10
CA LEU A 95 12.42 -2.53 6.57
C LEU A 95 12.17 -1.45 7.63
N HIS A 96 11.93 -1.87 8.87
CA HIS A 96 11.73 -0.95 9.99
C HIS A 96 12.96 -0.06 10.23
N THR A 97 14.19 -0.59 10.06
CA THR A 97 15.43 0.23 10.18
C THR A 97 15.53 1.33 9.13
N TYR A 98 14.84 1.20 8.01
CA TYR A 98 14.75 2.23 6.96
C TYR A 98 13.59 3.21 7.15
N GLY A 99 12.82 3.08 8.25
CA GLY A 99 11.64 3.90 8.51
C GLY A 99 10.42 3.49 7.66
N ILE A 100 10.49 2.36 6.94
CA ILE A 100 9.37 1.83 6.16
C ILE A 100 8.33 1.27 7.13
N SER A 101 7.09 1.69 6.98
CA SER A 101 6.01 1.46 7.94
C SER A 101 5.12 0.25 7.63
N GLY A 102 5.37 -0.46 6.53
CA GLY A 102 4.54 -1.62 6.19
C GLY A 102 5.20 -2.60 5.21
N LEU A 103 4.64 -3.81 5.21
CA LEU A 103 4.86 -4.84 4.21
C LEU A 103 3.61 -4.96 3.35
N ASP A 104 3.79 -4.99 2.04
CA ASP A 104 2.72 -5.24 1.08
C ASP A 104 3.19 -6.37 0.15
N TYR A 105 3.06 -7.61 0.58
CA TYR A 105 3.74 -8.75 -0.04
C TYR A 105 2.77 -9.72 -0.71
N HIS A 106 3.29 -10.42 -1.72
CA HIS A 106 2.60 -11.55 -2.30
C HIS A 106 2.33 -12.61 -1.22
N ILE A 107 1.16 -13.27 -1.27
CA ILE A 107 0.72 -14.24 -0.26
C ILE A 107 1.77 -15.34 0.02
N GLN A 108 2.53 -15.76 -1.01
CA GLN A 108 3.55 -16.79 -0.85
C GLN A 108 4.69 -16.35 0.10
N GLU A 109 5.03 -15.06 0.13
CA GLU A 109 6.05 -14.54 1.05
C GLU A 109 5.65 -14.77 2.52
N PHE A 110 4.37 -14.63 2.84
CA PHE A 110 3.87 -14.87 4.19
C PHE A 110 3.76 -16.37 4.50
N ARG A 111 3.42 -17.21 3.50
CA ARG A 111 3.41 -18.67 3.66
C ARG A 111 4.82 -19.23 3.88
N ASP A 112 5.81 -18.70 3.19
CA ASP A 112 7.21 -19.07 3.34
C ASP A 112 7.83 -18.51 4.63
N ASN A 113 7.29 -17.39 5.14
CA ASN A 113 7.77 -16.70 6.34
C ASN A 113 6.61 -16.36 7.29
N PRO A 114 5.92 -17.36 7.88
CA PRO A 114 4.70 -17.15 8.64
C PRO A 114 4.88 -16.25 9.87
N GLN A 115 6.09 -16.13 10.39
CA GLN A 115 6.42 -15.25 11.51
C GLN A 115 6.43 -13.75 11.14
N TRP A 116 6.49 -13.39 9.85
CA TRP A 116 6.65 -12.00 9.42
C TRP A 116 5.43 -11.14 9.71
N ILE A 117 4.22 -11.69 9.64
CA ILE A 117 2.99 -10.96 10.00
C ILE A 117 3.08 -10.50 11.47
N LYS A 118 3.39 -11.45 12.37
CA LYS A 118 3.54 -11.11 13.81
C LYS A 118 4.70 -10.14 14.05
N GLN A 119 5.86 -10.37 13.43
CA GLN A 119 7.05 -9.52 13.59
C GLN A 119 6.80 -8.08 13.10
N ALA A 120 6.05 -7.89 12.03
CA ALA A 120 5.64 -6.58 11.55
C ALA A 120 4.72 -5.90 12.55
N LYS A 121 3.66 -6.59 13.00
CA LYS A 121 2.70 -6.08 13.98
C LYS A 121 3.36 -5.68 15.30
N ASP A 122 4.28 -6.49 15.81
CA ASP A 122 5.03 -6.19 17.04
C ASP A 122 5.87 -4.89 16.94
N ARG A 123 6.18 -4.45 15.70
CA ARG A 123 6.91 -3.20 15.39
C ARG A 123 5.98 -2.05 14.99
N GLY A 124 4.66 -2.25 15.07
CA GLY A 124 3.68 -1.24 14.63
C GLY A 124 3.63 -1.03 13.13
N MET A 125 4.16 -1.96 12.35
CA MET A 125 4.10 -1.93 10.88
C MET A 125 2.78 -2.50 10.37
N SER A 126 2.26 -1.92 9.28
CA SER A 126 1.11 -2.48 8.58
C SER A 126 1.49 -3.71 7.74
N VAL A 127 0.53 -4.60 7.56
CA VAL A 127 0.68 -5.78 6.69
C VAL A 127 -0.46 -5.81 5.69
N ASN A 128 -0.13 -5.77 4.41
CA ASN A 128 -1.02 -6.02 3.29
C ASN A 128 -0.56 -7.25 2.51
N VAL A 129 -1.51 -7.96 1.93
CA VAL A 129 -1.26 -9.12 1.07
C VAL A 129 -1.90 -8.93 -0.29
N TRP A 130 -1.20 -9.30 -1.38
CA TRP A 130 -1.67 -9.18 -2.76
C TRP A 130 -1.31 -10.41 -3.62
N THR A 131 -1.95 -10.67 -4.76
CA THR A 131 -3.34 -10.33 -5.01
C THR A 131 -4.15 -11.56 -4.63
N VAL A 132 -5.09 -11.43 -3.70
CA VAL A 132 -5.77 -12.56 -3.08
C VAL A 132 -7.23 -12.58 -3.55
N ASN A 133 -7.58 -13.56 -4.39
CA ASN A 133 -8.88 -13.63 -5.05
C ASN A 133 -9.74 -14.84 -4.63
N SER A 134 -9.18 -15.82 -3.90
CA SER A 134 -9.96 -16.92 -3.37
C SER A 134 -10.48 -16.60 -1.97
N ILE A 135 -11.71 -17.00 -1.68
CA ILE A 135 -12.33 -16.81 -0.34
C ILE A 135 -11.50 -17.51 0.74
N GLY A 136 -10.94 -18.69 0.43
CA GLY A 136 -10.10 -19.44 1.36
C GLY A 136 -8.82 -18.68 1.73
N ASP A 137 -8.11 -18.14 0.73
CA ASP A 137 -6.89 -17.36 0.98
C ASP A 137 -7.19 -16.04 1.69
N ILE A 138 -8.31 -15.37 1.34
CA ILE A 138 -8.75 -14.15 2.05
C ILE A 138 -9.02 -14.48 3.53
N ALA A 139 -9.71 -15.60 3.80
CA ALA A 139 -10.00 -16.03 5.16
C ALA A 139 -8.72 -16.42 5.92
N GLU A 140 -7.80 -17.16 5.29
CA GLU A 140 -6.49 -17.52 5.84
C GLU A 140 -5.74 -16.24 6.29
N MET A 141 -5.52 -15.30 5.38
CA MET A 141 -4.77 -14.09 5.67
C MET A 141 -5.47 -13.19 6.70
N THR A 142 -6.80 -13.12 6.66
CA THR A 142 -7.58 -12.39 7.67
C THR A 142 -7.38 -12.99 9.06
N ASN A 143 -7.41 -14.34 9.16
CA ASN A 143 -7.18 -15.03 10.42
C ASN A 143 -5.75 -14.87 10.95
N GLU A 144 -4.75 -14.81 10.07
CA GLU A 144 -3.35 -14.48 10.44
C GLU A 144 -3.18 -13.03 10.88
N GLY A 145 -4.18 -12.19 10.66
CA GLY A 145 -4.27 -10.82 11.17
C GLY A 145 -3.58 -9.79 10.30
N VAL A 146 -3.59 -10.00 8.95
CA VAL A 146 -3.24 -8.92 8.02
C VAL A 146 -4.27 -7.78 8.13
N GLN A 147 -3.82 -6.54 8.00
CA GLN A 147 -4.70 -5.37 8.06
C GLN A 147 -5.39 -5.07 6.73
N PHE A 148 -4.74 -5.40 5.62
CA PHE A 148 -5.25 -5.12 4.28
C PHE A 148 -5.11 -6.34 3.38
N VAL A 149 -6.10 -6.52 2.52
CA VAL A 149 -6.10 -7.54 1.46
C VAL A 149 -6.36 -6.86 0.14
N THR A 150 -5.38 -6.90 -0.77
CA THR A 150 -5.56 -6.46 -2.16
C THR A 150 -6.20 -7.58 -2.97
N THR A 151 -7.37 -7.29 -3.54
CA THR A 151 -8.19 -8.27 -4.24
C THR A 151 -8.98 -7.65 -5.40
N ASP A 152 -9.22 -8.43 -6.45
CA ASP A 152 -10.17 -8.08 -7.53
C ASP A 152 -11.63 -8.37 -7.13
N LYS A 153 -11.85 -8.97 -5.92
CA LYS A 153 -13.16 -9.38 -5.41
C LYS A 153 -13.50 -8.70 -4.07
N PRO A 154 -13.60 -7.37 -4.02
CA PRO A 154 -13.75 -6.64 -2.76
C PRO A 154 -15.02 -7.01 -1.98
N LEU A 155 -16.11 -7.37 -2.66
CA LEU A 155 -17.34 -7.80 -1.99
C LEU A 155 -17.19 -9.14 -1.25
N ASP A 156 -16.40 -10.07 -1.78
CA ASP A 156 -16.11 -11.32 -1.09
C ASP A 156 -15.19 -11.10 0.12
N ALA A 157 -14.19 -10.22 -0.01
CA ALA A 157 -13.35 -9.83 1.11
C ALA A 157 -14.14 -9.16 2.24
N LEU A 158 -15.12 -8.30 1.91
CA LEU A 158 -16.00 -7.69 2.90
C LEU A 158 -16.86 -8.73 3.63
N LYS A 159 -17.39 -9.75 2.95
CA LYS A 159 -18.15 -10.84 3.60
C LYS A 159 -17.28 -11.65 4.58
N VAL A 160 -16.05 -11.97 4.17
CA VAL A 160 -15.09 -12.65 5.05
C VAL A 160 -14.81 -11.79 6.28
N LYS A 161 -14.50 -10.51 6.10
CA LYS A 161 -14.27 -9.58 7.21
C LYS A 161 -15.45 -9.56 8.19
N GLN A 162 -16.68 -9.38 7.69
CA GLN A 162 -17.90 -9.36 8.51
C GLN A 162 -18.10 -10.68 9.29
N TYR A 163 -17.80 -11.82 8.66
CA TYR A 163 -17.86 -13.10 9.34
C TYR A 163 -16.93 -13.16 10.56
N TYR A 164 -15.68 -12.73 10.42
CA TYR A 164 -14.72 -12.73 11.53
C TYR A 164 -15.09 -11.71 12.61
N GLU A 165 -15.56 -10.51 12.24
CA GLU A 165 -15.99 -9.48 13.21
C GLU A 165 -17.19 -9.92 14.06
N ASN A 166 -18.09 -10.75 13.49
CA ASN A 166 -19.28 -11.24 14.19
C ASN A 166 -19.02 -12.49 15.05
N ASN A 167 -17.87 -13.13 14.94
CA ASN A 167 -17.56 -14.40 15.60
C ASN A 167 -16.32 -14.30 16.54
N GLN A 168 -15.83 -13.09 16.81
CA GLN A 168 -14.85 -12.79 17.86
C GLN A 168 -15.57 -12.25 19.11
#